data_b59a731de1f5bacee46d8893ab365732
#
_entry.id   b59a731de1f5bacee46d8893ab365732
#
_cell.length_a   1.000
_cell.length_b   1.000
_cell.length_c   1.000
_cell.angle_alpha   90.00
_cell.angle_beta   90.00
_cell.angle_gamma   90.00
#
_symmetry.space_group_name_H-M   'P 1'
#
loop_
_entity.id
_entity.type
_entity.pdbx_description
1 polymer ?
#
loop_
_entity_poly.entity_id
_entity_poly.type
_entity_poly.pdbx_seq_one_letter_code
_entity_poly.pdbx_strand_id
1 'polypeptide(L)'
;MPALRAADPTGLILREHDYFGNVGIPAPIPPLEDSAWAYSPHGYDLVVDTEAMPLASDTRIITIFTRAAETATRLGVPVLVGEWGAFGSHQGIRRHAEVQLELFDEWAWSWLYWCWEPGFVTTEAAQALRRPRPRAVAGRELRSGTSAGGGWRAAWTGRDAEAPSEFWIPPEREVEHLVDGRRRQLRREGAIVLLDAGPGEHRLRVS
;
A
#
# COMPACT_ATOMS: atom_id res chain seq x y z
N MET A 1 -22.90 14.07 4.76
CA MET A 1 -22.97 12.69 5.31
C MET A 1 -24.38 12.08 5.25
N PRO A 2 -25.48 12.69 5.80
CA PRO A 2 -26.79 12.02 5.82
C PRO A 2 -27.29 11.55 4.47
N ALA A 3 -27.13 12.33 3.41
CA ALA A 3 -27.56 11.95 2.06
C ALA A 3 -26.79 10.75 1.48
N LEU A 4 -25.48 10.66 1.74
CA LEU A 4 -24.68 9.50 1.32
C LEU A 4 -25.12 8.23 2.06
N ARG A 5 -25.34 8.33 3.36
CA ARG A 5 -25.79 7.19 4.17
C ARG A 5 -27.23 6.77 3.89
N ALA A 6 -28.06 7.67 3.42
CA ALA A 6 -29.39 7.32 2.92
C ALA A 6 -29.34 6.51 1.62
N ALA A 7 -28.34 6.76 0.77
CA ALA A 7 -28.15 6.04 -0.50
C ALA A 7 -27.34 4.75 -0.30
N ASP A 8 -26.32 4.78 0.53
CA ASP A 8 -25.44 3.64 0.87
C ASP A 8 -25.15 3.60 2.38
N PRO A 9 -25.93 2.81 3.14
CA PRO A 9 -25.78 2.74 4.60
C PRO A 9 -24.46 2.12 5.09
N THR A 10 -23.80 1.30 4.28
CA THR A 10 -22.68 0.43 4.69
C THR A 10 -21.38 0.67 3.92
N GLY A 11 -21.40 1.36 2.82
CA GLY A 11 -20.24 1.56 1.96
C GLY A 11 -19.12 2.33 2.66
N LEU A 12 -17.88 1.98 2.34
CA LEU A 12 -16.71 2.72 2.80
C LEU A 12 -16.63 4.08 2.09
N ILE A 13 -16.54 5.16 2.86
CA ILE A 13 -16.35 6.50 2.31
C ILE A 13 -14.86 6.78 2.25
N LEU A 14 -14.37 7.07 1.04
CA LEU A 14 -13.01 7.54 0.81
C LEU A 14 -13.04 9.06 0.76
N ARG A 15 -12.27 9.69 1.64
CA ARG A 15 -12.18 11.15 1.73
C ARG A 15 -10.79 11.63 1.36
N GLU A 16 -10.75 12.38 0.29
CA GLU A 16 -9.55 13.02 -0.22
C GLU A 16 -9.34 14.43 0.43
N HIS A 17 -8.13 14.95 0.33
CA HIS A 17 -7.78 16.33 0.56
C HIS A 17 -8.01 17.18 -0.71
N ASP A 18 -7.76 18.49 -0.63
CA ASP A 18 -7.78 19.35 -1.80
C ASP A 18 -6.54 19.15 -2.69
N TYR A 19 -6.57 19.71 -3.90
CA TYR A 19 -5.50 19.58 -4.90
C TYR A 19 -4.10 19.94 -4.36
N PHE A 20 -3.99 20.93 -3.47
CA PHE A 20 -2.71 21.33 -2.91
C PHE A 20 -2.10 20.28 -1.97
N GLY A 21 -2.94 19.45 -1.37
CA GLY A 21 -2.48 18.28 -0.61
C GLY A 21 -1.67 17.30 -1.44
N ASN A 22 -1.96 17.18 -2.74
CA ASN A 22 -1.25 16.28 -3.66
C ASN A 22 0.24 16.61 -3.81
N VAL A 23 0.63 17.83 -3.50
CA VAL A 23 2.02 18.31 -3.54
C VAL A 23 2.59 18.60 -2.15
N GLY A 24 1.93 18.11 -1.10
CA GLY A 24 2.43 18.15 0.28
C GLY A 24 2.09 19.41 1.07
N ILE A 25 1.16 20.26 0.60
CA ILE A 25 0.62 21.34 1.43
C ILE A 25 -0.30 20.70 2.49
N PRO A 26 -0.13 21.04 3.79
CA PRO A 26 -0.96 20.47 4.84
C PRO A 26 -2.45 20.69 4.61
N ALA A 27 -3.22 19.60 4.65
CA ALA A 27 -4.65 19.64 4.41
C ALA A 27 -5.45 19.77 5.72
N PRO A 28 -6.21 20.84 5.94
CA PRO A 28 -7.01 21.03 7.14
C PRO A 28 -8.33 20.26 7.07
N ILE A 29 -8.27 18.95 6.86
CA ILE A 29 -9.45 18.10 6.79
C ILE A 29 -9.99 17.87 8.21
N PRO A 30 -11.25 18.23 8.52
CA PRO A 30 -11.87 17.85 9.79
C PRO A 30 -12.24 16.37 9.80
N PRO A 31 -12.31 15.70 10.96
CA PRO A 31 -12.82 14.34 11.04
C PRO A 31 -14.27 14.25 10.56
N LEU A 32 -14.69 13.09 10.08
CA LEU A 32 -16.09 12.80 9.80
C LEU A 32 -16.74 12.14 11.01
N GLU A 33 -17.98 12.49 11.28
CA GLU A 33 -18.85 11.78 12.24
C GLU A 33 -19.44 10.53 11.55
N ASP A 34 -18.57 9.57 11.26
CA ASP A 34 -18.91 8.30 10.60
C ASP A 34 -17.87 7.24 10.97
N SER A 35 -18.27 5.99 11.10
CA SER A 35 -17.37 4.88 11.46
C SER A 35 -16.80 4.13 10.27
N ALA A 36 -17.37 4.31 9.08
CA ALA A 36 -16.98 3.59 7.87
C ALA A 36 -16.38 4.53 6.82
N TRP A 37 -15.24 5.15 7.15
CA TRP A 37 -14.51 5.99 6.22
C TRP A 37 -12.99 5.79 6.36
N ALA A 38 -12.27 6.14 5.31
CA ALA A 38 -10.82 6.16 5.26
C ALA A 38 -10.33 7.48 4.63
N TYR A 39 -9.15 7.90 5.01
CA TYR A 39 -8.45 9.00 4.34
C TYR A 39 -7.83 8.48 3.04
N SER A 40 -8.10 9.16 1.94
CA SER A 40 -7.66 8.76 0.60
C SER A 40 -6.79 9.84 -0.04
N PRO A 41 -5.55 10.04 0.45
CA PRO A 41 -4.67 11.03 -0.14
C PRO A 41 -4.27 10.68 -1.57
N HIS A 42 -4.08 11.69 -2.40
CA HIS A 42 -3.29 11.61 -3.62
C HIS A 42 -1.91 12.21 -3.37
N GLY A 43 -0.90 11.79 -4.13
CA GLY A 43 0.44 12.32 -3.96
C GLY A 43 1.30 12.17 -5.21
N TYR A 44 1.82 13.31 -5.71
CA TYR A 44 2.63 13.35 -6.91
C TYR A 44 3.81 14.30 -6.75
N ASP A 45 4.98 13.88 -7.22
CA ASP A 45 6.10 14.81 -7.39
C ASP A 45 5.72 15.86 -8.46
N LEU A 46 6.14 17.10 -8.25
CA LEU A 46 5.79 18.24 -9.10
C LEU A 46 6.19 18.07 -10.59
N VAL A 47 7.13 17.19 -10.87
CA VAL A 47 7.64 16.95 -12.23
C VAL A 47 7.09 15.67 -12.86
N VAL A 48 6.30 14.91 -12.12
CA VAL A 48 5.58 13.74 -12.66
C VAL A 48 4.70 14.20 -13.81
N ASP A 49 4.55 13.39 -14.84
CA ASP A 49 3.78 13.69 -16.06
C ASP A 49 4.35 14.82 -16.92
N THR A 50 5.60 15.19 -16.71
CA THR A 50 6.32 16.15 -17.55
C THR A 50 7.62 15.55 -18.10
N GLU A 51 8.22 16.21 -19.08
CA GLU A 51 9.56 15.83 -19.59
C GLU A 51 10.64 15.96 -18.51
N ALA A 52 10.36 16.68 -17.42
CA ALA A 52 11.25 16.84 -16.27
C ALA A 52 11.18 15.66 -15.27
N MET A 53 10.47 14.57 -15.56
CA MET A 53 10.38 13.37 -14.71
C MET A 53 11.76 12.86 -14.22
N PRO A 54 12.86 12.89 -14.98
CA PRO A 54 14.19 12.54 -14.48
C PRO A 54 14.67 13.37 -13.30
N LEU A 55 14.04 14.53 -13.02
CA LEU A 55 14.31 15.40 -11.87
C LEU A 55 13.38 15.13 -10.67
N ALA A 56 12.58 14.06 -10.72
CA ALA A 56 11.78 13.63 -9.59
C ALA A 56 12.67 13.37 -8.37
N SER A 57 12.20 13.76 -7.19
CA SER A 57 12.99 13.76 -5.97
C SER A 57 12.40 12.82 -4.93
N ASP A 58 13.21 11.85 -4.47
CA ASP A 58 12.85 11.00 -3.34
C ASP A 58 12.48 11.84 -2.11
N THR A 59 13.22 12.92 -1.83
CA THR A 59 12.94 13.81 -0.70
C THR A 59 11.59 14.53 -0.83
N ARG A 60 11.22 15.00 -2.03
CA ARG A 60 9.91 15.64 -2.23
C ARG A 60 8.78 14.65 -2.02
N ILE A 61 8.85 13.47 -2.63
CA ILE A 61 7.77 12.48 -2.50
C ILE A 61 7.65 11.95 -1.07
N ILE A 62 8.77 11.73 -0.37
CA ILE A 62 8.77 11.38 1.06
C ILE A 62 8.10 12.48 1.88
N THR A 63 8.40 13.75 1.60
CA THR A 63 7.76 14.87 2.29
C THR A 63 6.26 14.91 2.06
N ILE A 64 5.80 14.73 0.80
CA ILE A 64 4.38 14.70 0.43
C ILE A 64 3.63 13.65 1.26
N PHE A 65 4.11 12.41 1.24
CA PHE A 65 3.44 11.33 1.97
C PHE A 65 3.63 11.41 3.48
N THR A 66 4.71 12.02 3.99
CA THR A 66 4.85 12.32 5.41
C THR A 66 3.75 13.30 5.88
N ARG A 67 3.42 14.32 5.09
CA ARG A 67 2.30 15.23 5.39
C ARG A 67 0.95 14.52 5.37
N ALA A 68 0.76 13.58 4.45
CA ALA A 68 -0.41 12.72 4.45
C ALA A 68 -0.46 11.83 5.70
N ALA A 69 0.69 11.28 6.15
CA ALA A 69 0.77 10.48 7.37
C ALA A 69 0.48 11.27 8.65
N GLU A 70 0.96 12.52 8.74
CA GLU A 70 0.59 13.45 9.83
C GLU A 70 -0.93 13.66 9.87
N THR A 71 -1.55 13.86 8.70
CA THR A 71 -3.01 14.02 8.57
C THR A 71 -3.74 12.75 8.97
N ALA A 72 -3.33 11.59 8.49
CA ALA A 72 -3.92 10.29 8.84
C ALA A 72 -3.86 10.02 10.35
N THR A 73 -2.70 10.30 10.97
CA THR A 73 -2.50 10.15 12.41
C THR A 73 -3.45 11.04 13.21
N ARG A 74 -3.60 12.31 12.80
CA ARG A 74 -4.52 13.25 13.43
C ARG A 74 -5.98 12.83 13.30
N LEU A 75 -6.34 12.23 12.17
CA LEU A 75 -7.71 11.75 11.90
C LEU A 75 -7.99 10.40 12.58
N GLY A 76 -6.97 9.60 12.85
CA GLY A 76 -7.12 8.27 13.49
C GLY A 76 -7.85 7.25 12.62
N VAL A 77 -7.72 7.32 11.30
CA VAL A 77 -8.45 6.46 10.34
C VAL A 77 -7.50 5.68 9.43
N PRO A 78 -7.97 4.58 8.83
CA PRO A 78 -7.22 3.87 7.80
C PRO A 78 -6.89 4.77 6.59
N VAL A 79 -5.84 4.40 5.88
CA VAL A 79 -5.42 5.07 4.64
C VAL A 79 -5.54 4.13 3.44
N LEU A 80 -6.15 4.64 2.39
CA LEU A 80 -6.06 4.12 1.04
C LEU A 80 -5.57 5.25 0.14
N VAL A 81 -4.31 5.23 -0.26
CA VAL A 81 -3.79 6.20 -1.23
C VAL A 81 -4.58 6.05 -2.53
N GLY A 82 -5.38 7.08 -2.85
CA GLY A 82 -6.35 7.03 -3.96
C GLY A 82 -5.67 7.13 -5.31
N GLU A 83 -4.60 7.93 -5.38
CA GLU A 83 -3.78 8.05 -6.58
C GLU A 83 -2.33 8.34 -6.23
N TRP A 84 -1.43 7.71 -6.98
CA TRP A 84 -0.01 7.96 -6.95
C TRP A 84 0.64 7.35 -8.19
N GLY A 85 1.86 7.75 -8.51
CA GLY A 85 2.60 7.11 -9.60
C GLY A 85 3.32 8.11 -10.49
N ALA A 86 3.59 7.68 -11.71
CA ALA A 86 4.17 8.46 -12.79
C ALA A 86 3.89 7.76 -14.12
N PHE A 87 3.77 8.53 -15.18
CA PHE A 87 3.44 8.03 -16.50
C PHE A 87 4.68 7.68 -17.33
N GLY A 88 4.46 6.77 -18.28
CA GLY A 88 5.39 6.50 -19.34
C GLY A 88 6.60 5.66 -18.92
N SER A 89 7.66 5.78 -19.71
CA SER A 89 8.90 5.00 -19.62
C SER A 89 10.14 5.89 -19.38
N HIS A 90 9.97 6.98 -18.63
CA HIS A 90 11.07 7.89 -18.34
C HIS A 90 12.12 7.23 -17.43
N GLN A 91 13.37 7.61 -17.61
CA GLN A 91 14.46 7.18 -16.74
C GLN A 91 14.18 7.56 -15.27
N GLY A 92 14.35 6.62 -14.36
CA GLY A 92 14.14 6.81 -12.92
C GLY A 92 12.73 6.52 -12.42
N ILE A 93 11.77 6.26 -13.31
CA ILE A 93 10.37 6.01 -12.94
C ILE A 93 10.23 4.79 -12.01
N ARG A 94 11.00 3.74 -12.27
CA ARG A 94 11.02 2.54 -11.41
C ARG A 94 11.47 2.89 -9.99
N ARG A 95 12.58 3.61 -9.84
CA ARG A 95 13.08 4.03 -8.52
C ARG A 95 12.07 4.91 -7.81
N HIS A 96 11.45 5.85 -8.52
CA HIS A 96 10.42 6.72 -7.97
C HIS A 96 9.22 5.94 -7.45
N ALA A 97 8.76 4.91 -8.17
CA ALA A 97 7.69 4.02 -7.72
C ALA A 97 8.11 3.16 -6.51
N GLU A 98 9.34 2.63 -6.52
CA GLU A 98 9.87 1.81 -5.42
C GLU A 98 9.93 2.58 -4.11
N VAL A 99 10.35 3.85 -4.11
CA VAL A 99 10.38 4.71 -2.91
C VAL A 99 8.99 4.87 -2.30
N GLN A 100 7.99 5.13 -3.12
CA GLN A 100 6.61 5.28 -2.66
C GLN A 100 6.06 3.97 -2.06
N LEU A 101 6.31 2.86 -2.74
CA LEU A 101 5.91 1.53 -2.26
C LEU A 101 6.58 1.16 -0.93
N GLU A 102 7.84 1.55 -0.72
CA GLU A 102 8.54 1.35 0.55
C GLU A 102 7.86 2.11 1.69
N LEU A 103 7.44 3.36 1.47
CA LEU A 103 6.66 4.14 2.44
C LEU A 103 5.31 3.50 2.75
N PHE A 104 4.58 3.06 1.73
CA PHE A 104 3.26 2.43 1.91
C PHE A 104 3.36 1.10 2.66
N ASP A 105 4.41 0.32 2.42
CA ASP A 105 4.67 -0.90 3.17
C ASP A 105 4.99 -0.60 4.65
N GLU A 106 5.83 0.40 4.92
CA GLU A 106 6.22 0.81 6.28
C GLU A 106 4.99 1.22 7.11
N TRP A 107 4.06 1.96 6.49
CA TRP A 107 2.86 2.45 7.16
C TRP A 107 1.66 1.48 7.05
N ALA A 108 1.83 0.33 6.40
CA ALA A 108 0.76 -0.62 6.10
C ALA A 108 -0.44 0.02 5.38
N TRP A 109 -0.17 0.92 4.44
CA TRP A 109 -1.20 1.61 3.68
C TRP A 109 -1.62 0.81 2.45
N SER A 110 -2.91 0.84 2.15
CA SER A 110 -3.45 0.40 0.86
C SER A 110 -3.27 1.50 -0.18
N TRP A 111 -3.21 1.12 -1.45
CA TRP A 111 -2.95 2.08 -2.52
C TRP A 111 -3.52 1.66 -3.88
N LEU A 112 -3.81 2.65 -4.73
CA LEU A 112 -4.23 2.51 -6.11
C LEU A 112 -3.24 3.29 -6.99
N TYR A 113 -2.60 2.59 -7.93
CA TYR A 113 -1.64 3.22 -8.85
C TYR A 113 -2.41 3.94 -9.98
N TRP A 114 -2.06 5.16 -10.27
CA TRP A 114 -2.56 5.91 -11.41
C TRP A 114 -1.51 5.96 -12.53
N CYS A 115 -1.79 5.40 -13.75
CA CYS A 115 -3.00 4.60 -13.99
C CYS A 115 -2.66 3.39 -14.86
N TRP A 116 -3.57 2.45 -14.92
CA TRP A 116 -3.46 1.35 -15.88
C TRP A 116 -3.90 1.83 -17.27
N GLU A 117 -3.08 1.49 -18.28
CA GLU A 117 -3.35 1.75 -19.70
C GLU A 117 -2.90 0.56 -20.55
N PRO A 118 -3.36 0.43 -21.81
CA PRO A 118 -2.84 -0.61 -22.70
C PRO A 118 -1.31 -0.56 -22.82
N GLY A 119 -0.64 -1.70 -22.60
CA GLY A 119 0.81 -1.79 -22.58
C GLY A 119 1.48 -1.50 -21.25
N PHE A 120 0.76 -1.06 -20.23
CA PHE A 120 1.30 -0.76 -18.89
C PHE A 120 2.16 -1.89 -18.32
N VAL A 121 1.78 -3.15 -18.52
CA VAL A 121 2.48 -4.32 -17.97
C VAL A 121 3.94 -4.46 -18.42
N THR A 122 4.33 -3.78 -19.49
CA THR A 122 5.71 -3.78 -20.02
C THR A 122 6.52 -2.59 -19.53
N THR A 123 5.95 -1.68 -18.76
CA THR A 123 6.62 -0.47 -18.28
C THR A 123 7.50 -0.75 -17.07
N GLU A 124 8.48 0.12 -16.83
CA GLU A 124 9.32 0.08 -15.61
C GLU A 124 8.51 0.27 -14.34
N ALA A 125 7.45 1.08 -14.37
CA ALA A 125 6.53 1.26 -13.27
C ALA A 125 5.81 -0.06 -12.92
N ALA A 126 5.30 -0.79 -13.92
CA ALA A 126 4.67 -2.08 -13.71
C ALA A 126 5.62 -3.11 -13.09
N GLN A 127 6.91 -3.06 -13.44
CA GLN A 127 7.92 -3.92 -12.83
C GLN A 127 8.11 -3.62 -11.34
N ALA A 128 8.08 -2.33 -10.94
CA ALA A 128 8.11 -1.96 -9.53
C ALA A 128 6.87 -2.48 -8.76
N LEU A 129 5.70 -2.47 -9.41
CA LEU A 129 4.45 -2.97 -8.81
C LEU A 129 4.41 -4.50 -8.69
N ARG A 130 5.24 -5.22 -9.45
CA ARG A 130 5.33 -6.68 -9.42
C ARG A 130 6.18 -7.17 -8.23
N ARG A 131 5.73 -6.88 -7.04
CA ARG A 131 6.40 -7.21 -5.77
C ARG A 131 5.46 -7.92 -4.81
N PRO A 132 5.97 -8.72 -3.85
CA PRO A 132 5.14 -9.31 -2.80
C PRO A 132 4.37 -8.22 -2.04
N ARG A 133 3.12 -8.51 -1.70
CA ARG A 133 2.28 -7.61 -0.90
C ARG A 133 1.17 -8.35 -0.17
N PRO A 134 0.74 -7.88 1.01
CA PRO A 134 -0.46 -8.39 1.65
C PRO A 134 -1.70 -8.01 0.84
N ARG A 135 -2.71 -8.88 0.81
CA ARG A 135 -4.06 -8.62 0.28
C ARG A 135 -5.08 -8.56 1.42
N ALA A 136 -5.01 -9.53 2.33
CA ALA A 136 -5.81 -9.56 3.54
C ALA A 136 -5.01 -10.28 4.63
N VAL A 137 -5.09 -9.83 5.86
CA VAL A 137 -4.35 -10.42 6.97
C VAL A 137 -5.30 -10.71 8.14
N ALA A 138 -5.37 -11.97 8.52
CA ALA A 138 -6.11 -12.42 9.71
C ALA A 138 -5.30 -12.09 10.98
N GLY A 139 -5.22 -10.81 11.34
CA GLY A 139 -4.39 -10.35 12.44
C GLY A 139 -4.36 -8.84 12.60
N ARG A 140 -3.36 -8.37 13.32
CA ARG A 140 -3.10 -6.95 13.60
C ARG A 140 -1.60 -6.65 13.57
N GLU A 141 -1.25 -5.38 13.65
CA GLU A 141 0.15 -4.92 13.75
C GLU A 141 1.00 -5.41 12.56
N LEU A 142 0.40 -5.47 11.37
CA LEU A 142 1.10 -5.85 10.16
C LEU A 142 2.24 -4.89 9.88
N ARG A 143 3.42 -5.48 9.67
CA ARG A 143 4.60 -4.79 9.13
C ARG A 143 5.11 -5.57 7.95
N SER A 144 5.37 -4.91 6.85
CA SER A 144 5.91 -5.55 5.65
C SER A 144 6.91 -4.65 4.94
N GLY A 145 7.72 -5.22 4.07
CA GLY A 145 8.67 -4.44 3.29
C GLY A 145 9.86 -5.25 2.78
N THR A 146 10.66 -4.60 1.96
CA THR A 146 11.90 -5.17 1.42
C THR A 146 12.98 -5.19 2.50
N SER A 147 13.67 -6.30 2.64
CA SER A 147 14.82 -6.42 3.55
C SER A 147 16.09 -5.90 2.89
N ALA A 148 17.07 -5.50 3.69
CA ALA A 148 18.38 -5.03 3.21
C ALA A 148 19.12 -6.04 2.27
N GLY A 149 18.75 -7.32 2.33
CA GLY A 149 19.29 -8.37 1.46
C GLY A 149 18.48 -8.63 0.18
N GLY A 150 17.52 -7.75 -0.18
CA GLY A 150 16.73 -7.85 -1.41
C GLY A 150 15.52 -8.80 -1.35
N GLY A 151 15.32 -9.54 -0.26
CA GLY A 151 14.11 -10.33 -0.02
C GLY A 151 12.97 -9.46 0.55
N TRP A 152 11.74 -9.95 0.49
CA TRP A 152 10.59 -9.30 1.12
C TRP A 152 10.15 -10.07 2.36
N ARG A 153 9.63 -9.36 3.34
CA ARG A 153 9.14 -9.96 4.59
C ARG A 153 7.87 -9.29 5.08
N ALA A 154 7.05 -10.07 5.79
CA ALA A 154 5.95 -9.56 6.59
C ALA A 154 5.95 -10.21 7.97
N ALA A 155 5.44 -9.48 8.96
CA ALA A 155 5.22 -9.97 10.32
C ALA A 155 3.93 -9.38 10.86
N TRP A 156 3.15 -10.19 11.60
CA TRP A 156 1.90 -9.75 12.24
C TRP A 156 1.55 -10.64 13.43
N THR A 157 0.77 -10.11 14.34
CA THR A 157 0.14 -10.89 15.41
C THR A 157 -1.16 -11.48 14.87
N GLY A 158 -1.19 -12.81 14.72
CA GLY A 158 -2.34 -13.53 14.20
C GLY A 158 -3.52 -13.60 15.17
N ARG A 159 -4.68 -13.82 14.62
CA ARG A 159 -5.93 -14.10 15.35
C ARG A 159 -6.70 -15.22 14.66
N ASP A 160 -7.58 -15.87 15.42
CA ASP A 160 -8.54 -16.79 14.83
C ASP A 160 -9.48 -16.03 13.88
N ALA A 161 -9.66 -16.56 12.69
CA ALA A 161 -10.56 -16.05 11.67
C ALA A 161 -11.01 -17.20 10.77
N GLU A 162 -12.20 -17.08 10.19
CA GLU A 162 -12.72 -18.06 9.22
C GLU A 162 -11.94 -18.02 7.90
N ALA A 163 -11.49 -16.83 7.51
CA ALA A 163 -10.73 -16.64 6.27
C ALA A 163 -9.21 -16.66 6.53
N PRO A 164 -8.43 -17.23 5.61
CA PRO A 164 -6.96 -17.22 5.70
C PRO A 164 -6.40 -15.81 5.49
N SER A 165 -5.14 -15.62 5.87
CA SER A 165 -4.36 -14.49 5.37
C SER A 165 -3.95 -14.71 3.94
N GLU A 166 -4.07 -13.69 3.11
CA GLU A 166 -3.76 -13.72 1.68
C GLU A 166 -2.62 -12.77 1.33
N PHE A 167 -1.67 -13.28 0.56
CA PHE A 167 -0.56 -12.49 0.02
C PHE A 167 -0.47 -12.70 -1.50
N TRP A 168 -0.23 -11.63 -2.23
CA TRP A 168 0.19 -11.75 -3.62
C TRP A 168 1.72 -11.82 -3.67
N ILE A 169 2.25 -12.90 -4.24
CA ILE A 169 3.69 -13.16 -4.34
C ILE A 169 3.99 -13.68 -5.74
N PRO A 170 4.92 -13.06 -6.48
CA PRO A 170 5.29 -13.53 -7.80
C PRO A 170 5.56 -15.04 -7.81
N PRO A 171 5.06 -15.81 -8.79
CA PRO A 171 5.15 -17.28 -8.77
C PRO A 171 6.56 -17.84 -8.69
N GLU A 172 7.54 -17.10 -9.23
CA GLU A 172 8.96 -17.46 -9.25
C GLU A 172 9.68 -17.26 -7.91
N ARG A 173 9.03 -16.64 -6.92
CA ARG A 173 9.62 -16.40 -5.61
C ARG A 173 9.36 -17.55 -4.65
N GLU A 174 10.37 -17.91 -3.85
CA GLU A 174 10.22 -18.85 -2.75
C GLU A 174 9.60 -18.19 -1.52
N VAL A 175 8.83 -18.98 -0.76
CA VAL A 175 8.08 -18.46 0.40
C VAL A 175 8.27 -19.38 1.60
N GLU A 176 8.61 -18.79 2.72
CA GLU A 176 8.65 -19.46 4.02
C GLU A 176 7.66 -18.80 4.98
N HIS A 177 6.78 -19.59 5.59
CA HIS A 177 5.87 -19.14 6.64
C HIS A 177 6.25 -19.73 8.00
N LEU A 178 6.34 -18.90 9.01
CA LEU A 178 6.67 -19.26 10.38
C LEU A 178 5.58 -18.73 11.33
N VAL A 179 5.18 -19.54 12.30
CA VAL A 179 4.34 -19.13 13.45
C VAL A 179 5.09 -19.50 14.72
N ASP A 180 5.34 -18.51 15.58
CA ASP A 180 6.15 -18.66 16.80
C ASP A 180 7.50 -19.36 16.52
N GLY A 181 8.14 -18.98 15.40
CA GLY A 181 9.42 -19.54 14.95
C GLY A 181 9.36 -20.93 14.35
N ARG A 182 8.19 -21.57 14.25
CA ARG A 182 8.02 -22.90 13.67
C ARG A 182 7.46 -22.81 12.26
N ARG A 183 8.06 -23.56 11.31
CA ARG A 183 7.54 -23.65 9.94
C ARG A 183 6.10 -24.17 9.93
N ARG A 184 5.27 -23.52 9.09
CA ARG A 184 3.90 -23.91 8.79
C ARG A 184 3.73 -24.15 7.31
N GLN A 185 2.80 -25.03 6.98
CA GLN A 185 2.37 -25.24 5.60
C GLN A 185 1.67 -24.00 5.08
N LEU A 186 1.76 -23.79 3.80
CA LEU A 186 1.04 -22.74 3.07
C LEU A 186 0.40 -23.37 1.84
N ARG A 187 -0.68 -22.77 1.37
CA ARG A 187 -1.31 -23.12 0.09
C ARG A 187 -0.93 -22.03 -0.92
N ARG A 188 -0.71 -22.43 -2.14
CA ARG A 188 -0.37 -21.53 -3.23
C ARG A 188 -1.24 -21.78 -4.43
N GLU A 189 -1.89 -20.73 -4.92
CA GLU A 189 -2.76 -20.74 -6.10
C GLU A 189 -2.24 -19.67 -7.07
N GLY A 190 -1.33 -20.07 -7.96
CA GLY A 190 -0.60 -19.15 -8.83
C GLY A 190 0.23 -18.13 -8.02
N ALA A 191 -0.11 -16.86 -8.13
CA ALA A 191 0.54 -15.79 -7.37
C ALA A 191 -0.10 -15.56 -5.99
N ILE A 192 -1.18 -16.23 -5.64
CA ILE A 192 -1.83 -16.09 -4.33
C ILE A 192 -1.27 -17.12 -3.38
N VAL A 193 -0.78 -16.66 -2.23
CA VAL A 193 -0.35 -17.48 -1.09
C VAL A 193 -1.37 -17.32 0.02
N LEU A 194 -1.91 -18.46 0.47
CA LEU A 194 -2.90 -18.55 1.53
C LEU A 194 -2.26 -19.15 2.78
N LEU A 195 -2.42 -18.48 3.91
CA LEU A 195 -1.88 -18.86 5.20
C LEU A 195 -3.03 -19.01 6.18
N ASP A 196 -3.13 -20.19 6.80
CA ASP A 196 -4.20 -20.43 7.76
C ASP A 196 -4.17 -19.39 8.89
N ALA A 197 -5.35 -18.91 9.25
CA ALA A 197 -5.54 -18.02 10.38
C ALA A 197 -5.27 -18.77 11.70
N GLY A 198 -4.83 -18.05 12.71
CA GLY A 198 -4.58 -18.58 14.04
C GLY A 198 -3.78 -17.60 14.87
N PRO A 199 -3.82 -17.78 16.22
CA PRO A 199 -3.04 -16.93 17.12
C PRO A 199 -1.54 -17.21 16.98
N GLY A 200 -0.72 -16.24 17.37
CA GLY A 200 0.74 -16.33 17.40
C GLY A 200 1.44 -15.25 16.58
N GLU A 201 2.75 -15.23 16.67
CA GLU A 201 3.61 -14.35 15.90
C GLU A 201 3.89 -14.95 14.53
N HIS A 202 3.22 -14.42 13.50
CA HIS A 202 3.41 -14.85 12.12
C HIS A 202 4.56 -14.10 11.46
N ARG A 203 5.34 -14.81 10.70
CA ARG A 203 6.40 -14.24 9.85
C ARG A 203 6.40 -14.89 8.48
N LEU A 204 6.43 -14.07 7.45
CA LEU A 204 6.56 -14.49 6.06
C LEU A 204 7.89 -13.96 5.51
N ARG A 205 8.64 -14.82 4.84
CA ARG A 205 9.88 -14.48 4.14
C ARG A 205 9.75 -14.88 2.69
N VAL A 206 10.14 -13.99 1.80
CA VAL A 206 10.13 -14.19 0.35
C VAL A 206 11.51 -13.87 -0.19
N SER A 207 12.11 -14.84 -0.86
CA SER A 207 13.44 -14.75 -1.49
C SER A 207 13.34 -14.64 -3.02
#